data_f43293471f8cca6316d494e6c52c30aa
#
_entry.id   f43293471f8cca6316d494e6c52c30aa
#
_cell.length_a   1.000
_cell.length_b   1.000
_cell.length_c   1.000
_cell.angle_alpha   90.00
_cell.angle_beta   90.00
_cell.angle_gamma   90.00
#
_symmetry.space_group_name_H-M   'P 1'
#
loop_
_entity.id
_entity.type
_entity.pdbx_description
1 polymer ?
#
loop_
_entity_poly.entity_id
_entity_poly.type
_entity_poly.pdbx_seq_one_letter_code
_entity_poly.pdbx_strand_id
1 'polypeptide(L)'
;MTLAKYAKAQKAKNGKFGNGMYKIGLEIPAGEYIIMSNSSDAYYEVRNDSLGNAEGIVTNDTFSGRRYITVEEDQYLILNDCYLIENE
;
A
#
# COMPACT_ATOMS: atom_id res chain seq x y z
N MET A 1 -4.29 14.90 15.92
CA MET A 1 -4.39 14.08 15.32
C MET A 1 -3.38 13.42 14.47
N THR A 2 -3.41 12.21 14.62
CA THR A 2 -2.39 11.42 14.05
C THR A 2 -2.49 11.28 12.58
N LEU A 3 -3.69 11.33 12.07
CA LEU A 3 -3.87 11.16 10.66
C LEU A 3 -3.21 12.24 9.85
N ALA A 4 -3.31 13.47 10.32
CA ALA A 4 -2.70 14.55 9.61
C ALA A 4 -1.20 14.38 9.53
N LYS A 5 -0.64 13.86 10.59
CA LYS A 5 0.79 13.64 10.62
C LYS A 5 1.20 12.59 9.60
N TYR A 6 0.45 11.52 9.52
CA TYR A 6 0.78 10.50 8.56
C TYR A 6 0.66 11.02 7.15
N ALA A 7 -0.43 11.68 6.86
CA ALA A 7 -0.64 12.14 5.51
C ALA A 7 0.47 13.06 5.06
N LYS A 8 0.88 13.96 5.93
CA LYS A 8 1.93 14.89 5.55
C LYS A 8 3.27 14.23 5.37
N ALA A 9 3.60 13.34 6.27
CA ALA A 9 4.93 12.77 6.26
C ALA A 9 5.15 11.78 5.16
N GLN A 10 4.09 11.07 4.78
CA GLN A 10 4.28 9.90 3.96
C GLN A 10 3.81 10.03 2.53
N LYS A 11 3.02 11.03 2.23
CA LYS A 11 2.53 11.15 0.88
C LYS A 11 3.63 11.49 -0.07
N ALA A 12 3.70 10.75 -1.14
CA ALA A 12 4.59 11.09 -2.22
C ALA A 12 4.02 12.30 -2.95
N LYS A 13 4.77 12.83 -3.87
CA LYS A 13 4.31 13.94 -4.66
C LYS A 13 3.02 13.54 -5.34
N ASN A 14 2.10 14.48 -5.43
CA ASN A 14 0.81 14.29 -6.08
C ASN A 14 -0.09 13.31 -5.34
N GLY A 15 0.17 13.09 -4.07
CA GLY A 15 -0.70 12.24 -3.27
C GLY A 15 -0.58 10.77 -3.56
N LYS A 16 0.53 10.34 -4.15
CA LYS A 16 0.72 8.95 -4.52
C LYS A 16 1.85 8.33 -3.71
N PHE A 17 1.71 7.04 -3.46
CA PHE A 17 2.78 6.24 -2.86
C PHE A 17 3.23 5.24 -3.91
N GLY A 18 4.49 5.28 -4.28
CA GLY A 18 5.02 4.41 -5.32
C GLY A 18 5.62 3.13 -4.76
N ASN A 19 6.58 2.59 -5.48
CA ASN A 19 7.21 1.33 -5.09
C ASN A 19 7.81 1.40 -3.70
N GLY A 20 7.68 0.32 -2.95
CA GLY A 20 8.28 0.22 -1.64
C GLY A 20 7.43 -0.56 -0.69
N MET A 21 7.88 -0.62 0.57
CA MET A 21 7.15 -1.26 1.65
C MET A 21 6.73 -0.18 2.63
N TYR A 22 5.46 -0.20 3.02
CA TYR A 22 4.89 0.82 3.90
C TYR A 22 4.26 0.16 5.12
N LYS A 23 4.48 0.73 6.29
CA LYS A 23 3.82 0.28 7.51
C LYS A 23 2.49 1.00 7.64
N ILE A 24 1.41 0.25 7.73
CA ILE A 24 0.08 0.83 7.86
C ILE A 24 -0.13 1.30 9.28
N GLY A 25 -0.66 2.50 9.41
CA GLY A 25 -0.83 3.11 10.71
C GLY A 25 0.32 4.03 11.05
N LEU A 26 1.44 3.90 10.35
CA LEU A 26 2.59 4.76 10.55
C LEU A 26 2.85 5.61 9.31
N GLU A 27 2.96 4.97 8.17
CA GLU A 27 3.26 5.67 6.92
C GLU A 27 2.03 5.89 6.07
N ILE A 28 1.09 4.97 6.13
CA ILE A 28 -0.17 5.06 5.40
C ILE A 28 -1.28 4.72 6.40
N PRO A 29 -2.29 5.57 6.56
CA PRO A 29 -3.37 5.25 7.48
C PRO A 29 -4.14 4.01 7.03
N ALA A 30 -4.70 3.29 7.98
CA ALA A 30 -5.57 2.17 7.67
C ALA A 30 -6.77 2.68 6.88
N GLY A 31 -7.27 1.86 5.98
CA GLY A 31 -8.43 2.24 5.19
C GLY A 31 -8.47 1.53 3.87
N GLU A 32 -9.31 2.04 3.00
CA GLU A 32 -9.49 1.51 1.66
C GLU A 32 -8.81 2.40 0.65
N TYR A 33 -8.14 1.78 -0.31
CA TYR A 33 -7.36 2.52 -1.29
C TYR A 33 -7.49 1.89 -2.66
N ILE A 34 -7.11 2.67 -3.66
CA ILE A 34 -7.03 2.20 -5.02
C ILE A 34 -5.57 2.14 -5.39
N ILE A 35 -5.14 1.02 -5.97
CA ILE A 35 -3.80 0.93 -6.53
C ILE A 35 -3.90 0.81 -8.05
N MET A 36 -2.97 1.47 -8.71
CA MET A 36 -2.93 1.51 -10.17
C MET A 36 -1.62 0.93 -10.64
N SER A 37 -1.69 0.11 -11.67
CA SER A 37 -0.48 -0.48 -12.22
C SER A 37 0.22 0.48 -13.17
N ASN A 38 1.55 0.35 -13.24
CA ASN A 38 2.35 1.04 -14.24
C ASN A 38 2.60 0.17 -15.44
N SER A 39 2.34 -1.13 -15.31
CA SER A 39 2.56 -2.07 -16.41
C SER A 39 1.61 -3.24 -16.23
N SER A 40 1.73 -4.23 -17.09
CA SER A 40 0.90 -5.41 -16.98
C SER A 40 1.40 -6.39 -15.93
N ASP A 41 2.54 -6.12 -15.32
CA ASP A 41 3.15 -7.01 -14.35
C ASP A 41 3.26 -6.39 -12.97
N ALA A 42 2.38 -5.48 -12.64
CA ALA A 42 2.39 -4.86 -11.33
C ALA A 42 2.04 -5.89 -10.27
N TYR A 43 2.55 -5.67 -9.06
CA TYR A 43 2.37 -6.61 -7.98
C TYR A 43 2.15 -5.85 -6.68
N TYR A 44 1.25 -6.35 -5.85
CA TYR A 44 1.11 -5.82 -4.51
C TYR A 44 1.00 -6.96 -3.52
N GLU A 45 1.28 -6.65 -2.26
CA GLU A 45 1.25 -7.64 -1.21
C GLU A 45 0.88 -6.94 0.08
N VAL A 46 -0.05 -7.51 0.84
CA VAL A 46 -0.40 -7.03 2.17
C VAL A 46 0.06 -8.10 3.14
N ARG A 47 0.81 -7.70 4.17
CA ARG A 47 1.44 -8.64 5.09
C ARG A 47 1.15 -8.26 6.53
N ASN A 48 1.25 -9.25 7.39
CA ASN A 48 1.17 -9.01 8.83
C ASN A 48 2.53 -8.71 9.45
N ASP A 49 3.61 -8.95 8.72
CA ASP A 49 4.95 -8.69 9.26
C ASP A 49 5.87 -8.25 8.13
N SER A 50 7.08 -7.87 8.49
CA SER A 50 8.05 -7.39 7.54
C SER A 50 9.13 -8.42 7.22
N LEU A 51 8.91 -9.68 7.58
CA LEU A 51 9.95 -10.69 7.50
C LEU A 51 10.14 -11.32 6.14
N GLY A 52 9.14 -11.21 5.27
CA GLY A 52 9.29 -11.75 3.93
C GLY A 52 8.89 -13.19 3.78
N ASN A 53 8.39 -13.80 4.83
CA ASN A 53 7.92 -15.19 4.77
C ASN A 53 6.54 -15.27 4.14
N ALA A 54 6.28 -16.36 3.46
CA ALA A 54 4.96 -16.56 2.87
C ALA A 54 3.86 -16.58 3.95
N GLU A 55 4.21 -17.00 5.14
CA GLU A 55 3.23 -17.08 6.21
C GLU A 55 2.69 -15.72 6.64
N GLY A 56 3.43 -14.66 6.40
CA GLY A 56 2.98 -13.33 6.76
C GLY A 56 2.08 -12.68 5.73
N ILE A 57 1.88 -13.31 4.59
CA ILE A 57 1.10 -12.70 3.52
C ILE A 57 -0.39 -12.83 3.81
N VAL A 58 -1.09 -11.69 3.82
CA VAL A 58 -2.53 -11.67 3.97
C VAL A 58 -3.19 -11.79 2.61
N THR A 59 -2.71 -11.04 1.64
CA THR A 59 -3.19 -11.12 0.27
C THR A 59 -2.11 -10.58 -0.66
N ASN A 60 -2.12 -11.05 -1.89
CA ASN A 60 -1.19 -10.56 -2.89
C ASN A 60 -1.75 -10.86 -4.28
N ASP A 61 -1.26 -10.15 -5.27
CA ASP A 61 -1.74 -10.37 -6.62
C ASP A 61 -0.81 -9.66 -7.61
N THR A 62 -0.68 -10.24 -8.79
CA THR A 62 -0.08 -9.58 -9.94
C THR A 62 -1.23 -9.08 -10.79
N PHE A 63 -1.18 -7.83 -11.21
CA PHE A 63 -2.35 -7.24 -11.85
C PHE A 63 -1.94 -6.19 -12.87
N SER A 64 -2.91 -5.84 -13.70
CA SER A 64 -2.79 -4.66 -14.53
C SER A 64 -4.08 -3.86 -14.38
N GLY A 65 -3.96 -2.54 -14.50
CA GLY A 65 -5.10 -1.66 -14.32
C GLY A 65 -5.26 -1.23 -12.89
N ARG A 66 -6.43 -1.45 -12.34
CA ARG A 66 -6.82 -0.92 -11.04
C ARG A 66 -7.20 -2.04 -10.10
N ARG A 67 -6.85 -1.86 -8.82
CA ARG A 67 -7.29 -2.77 -7.77
C ARG A 67 -7.73 -1.96 -6.57
N TYR A 68 -8.75 -2.45 -5.88
CA TYR A 68 -9.19 -1.87 -4.61
C TYR A 68 -8.66 -2.74 -3.50
N ILE A 69 -8.04 -2.14 -2.50
CA ILE A 69 -7.48 -2.90 -1.39
C ILE A 69 -7.90 -2.26 -0.08
N THR A 70 -7.95 -3.07 0.97
CA THR A 70 -8.19 -2.62 2.32
C THR A 70 -6.98 -3.00 3.15
N VAL A 71 -6.43 -2.06 3.90
CA VAL A 71 -5.30 -2.32 4.78
C VAL A 71 -5.64 -1.88 6.18
N GLU A 72 -5.11 -2.58 7.17
CA GLU A 72 -5.43 -2.36 8.56
C GLU A 72 -4.18 -2.01 9.34
N GLU A 73 -4.39 -1.45 10.54
CA GLU A 73 -3.30 -1.09 11.40
C GLU A 73 -2.34 -2.25 11.58
N ASP A 74 -1.06 -1.93 11.61
CA ASP A 74 0.02 -2.88 11.85
C ASP A 74 0.30 -3.83 10.70
N GLN A 75 -0.39 -3.69 9.59
CA GLN A 75 -0.05 -4.45 8.40
C GLN A 75 1.04 -3.72 7.63
N TYR A 76 1.59 -4.40 6.65
CA TYR A 76 2.57 -3.83 5.73
C TYR A 76 2.04 -3.96 4.32
N LEU A 77 2.26 -2.93 3.52
CA LEU A 77 1.85 -2.92 2.12
C LEU A 77 3.09 -2.82 1.26
N ILE A 78 3.23 -3.73 0.33
CA ILE A 78 4.35 -3.72 -0.61
C ILE A 78 3.78 -3.43 -1.99
N LEU A 79 4.37 -2.45 -2.66
CA LEU A 79 3.97 -2.05 -4.01
C LEU A 79 5.15 -2.21 -4.93
N ASN A 80 4.92 -2.84 -6.08
CA ASN A 80 5.96 -3.05 -7.08
C ASN A 80 5.38 -2.76 -8.45
N ASP A 81 5.90 -1.74 -9.10
CA ASP A 81 5.48 -1.30 -10.42
C ASP A 81 4.02 -0.84 -10.39
N CYS A 82 3.62 -0.27 -9.28
CA CYS A 82 2.28 0.29 -9.13
C CYS A 82 2.34 1.38 -8.08
N TYR A 83 1.23 2.08 -7.92
CA TYR A 83 1.18 3.16 -6.95
C TYR A 83 -0.21 3.22 -6.33
N LEU A 84 -0.25 3.75 -5.13
CA LEU A 84 -1.46 3.84 -4.35
C LEU A 84 -2.01 5.26 -4.43
N ILE A 85 -3.31 5.35 -4.62
CA ILE A 85 -4.02 6.62 -4.62
C ILE A 85 -4.99 6.58 -3.45
N GLU A 86 -5.06 7.67 -2.71
CA GLU A 86 -6.03 7.74 -1.64
C GLU A 86 -7.42 7.70 -2.22
N ASN A 87 -8.29 6.92 -1.60
CA ASN A 87 -9.65 6.80 -2.03
C ASN A 87 -10.44 7.90 -1.36
N GLU A 88 -10.98 8.80 -2.16
CA GLU A 88 -11.79 9.87 -1.61
C GLU A 88 -13.21 9.37 -1.40
#